data_21ebf28494367ca03abc772ca6f54f9d
#
_entry.id   21ebf28494367ca03abc772ca6f54f9d
#
_cell.length_a   1.000
_cell.length_b   1.000
_cell.length_c   1.000
_cell.angle_alpha   90.00
_cell.angle_beta   90.00
_cell.angle_gamma   90.00
#
_symmetry.space_group_name_H-M   'P 1'
#
loop_
_entity.id
_entity.type
_entity.pdbx_description
1 polymer ?
#
loop_
_entity_poly.entity_id
_entity_poly.type
_entity_poly.pdbx_seq_one_letter_code
_entity_poly.pdbx_strand_id
1 'polypeptide(L)'
;MKSILLSSCLAAGLAACNSGTKNTAQQATTPGNFNEDVAFLQQHLQNVVVLKHAGDSGRVVITGDYQARVMTSTTGSNSGKSFGWINYHLVASGKYAPHINAFGGEERFWLGPEGGQYALFFPPGKPFDFANWQTPGLIDTAHYTVTTQSDTAITYQQEGALQNYSGTHFHLHISRTIRLLNNQEINTTLGFALPAGMHSVAYETTNTLTNKSDSAWQEQSGLLSIWLLGMFKPSDQTAVIAPFRHIPDAQKHITDDYFGKIGPANLQVKDSLLLLRANGKSRGKLGLSPLVAKKGAGSIDLANNTLTVLFYEVVPQGRYVNAKWELQQEPFKGDAVNCYNDGPLADGTQMGPFYEVESSSDARALTPGEAMTYKQVTMHFEGSREALQAMAQQLWQLPLEEVQHFLTSK
;
A
#
# COMPACT_ATOMS: atom_id res chain seq x y z
N MET A 1 -57.73 44.53 -20.65
CA MET A 1 -59.20 44.28 -20.70
C MET A 1 -59.46 42.81 -20.61
N LYS A 2 -60.22 42.42 -19.59
CA LYS A 2 -61.05 41.19 -19.47
C LYS A 2 -60.32 39.83 -19.60
N SER A 3 -60.54 38.80 -18.83
CA SER A 3 -61.41 38.59 -17.61
C SER A 3 -61.04 37.21 -17.08
N ILE A 4 -61.12 37.08 -15.81
CA ILE A 4 -61.20 35.93 -14.92
C ILE A 4 -62.17 34.87 -15.44
N LEU A 5 -61.85 33.59 -15.25
CA LEU A 5 -62.81 32.59 -14.78
C LEU A 5 -62.14 31.45 -14.03
N LEU A 6 -62.51 31.34 -12.77
CA LEU A 6 -62.33 30.19 -11.88
C LEU A 6 -63.18 29.02 -12.39
N SER A 7 -62.69 27.82 -12.23
CA SER A 7 -63.59 26.68 -11.97
C SER A 7 -62.85 25.62 -11.15
N SER A 8 -63.37 25.40 -9.98
CA SER A 8 -63.06 24.39 -9.01
C SER A 8 -63.72 23.06 -9.41
N CYS A 9 -63.06 21.94 -9.29
CA CYS A 9 -63.70 20.64 -9.05
C CYS A 9 -62.74 19.65 -8.37
N LEU A 10 -63.08 19.33 -7.19
CA LEU A 10 -63.23 18.07 -6.46
C LEU A 10 -62.05 17.10 -6.43
N ALA A 11 -61.65 16.82 -5.22
CA ALA A 11 -60.80 15.72 -4.75
C ALA A 11 -61.44 14.34 -4.97
N ALA A 12 -60.66 13.38 -5.43
CA ALA A 12 -60.89 11.98 -5.18
C ALA A 12 -59.59 11.34 -4.76
N GLY A 13 -59.48 11.00 -3.49
CA GLY A 13 -58.34 10.29 -2.92
C GLY A 13 -58.31 8.86 -3.44
N LEU A 14 -57.13 8.47 -3.94
CA LEU A 14 -56.72 7.07 -4.07
C LEU A 14 -55.48 6.88 -3.22
N ALA A 15 -55.69 6.29 -2.04
CA ALA A 15 -54.58 5.77 -1.22
C ALA A 15 -53.96 4.57 -1.95
N ALA A 16 -52.82 4.81 -2.62
CA ALA A 16 -51.96 3.75 -3.08
C ALA A 16 -51.00 3.39 -1.93
N CYS A 17 -51.25 2.25 -1.31
CA CYS A 17 -50.29 1.57 -0.42
C CYS A 17 -49.04 1.28 -1.22
N ASN A 18 -48.03 2.14 -1.09
CA ASN A 18 -46.68 1.87 -1.60
C ASN A 18 -45.95 1.04 -0.54
N SER A 19 -46.07 -0.30 -0.62
CA SER A 19 -45.22 -1.24 0.09
C SER A 19 -43.81 -1.14 -0.49
N GLY A 20 -43.07 -0.12 -0.06
CA GLY A 20 -41.62 -0.01 -0.30
C GLY A 20 -40.93 -1.16 0.40
N THR A 21 -40.63 -2.21 -0.35
CA THR A 21 -39.61 -3.20 0.01
C THR A 21 -38.33 -2.41 0.22
N LYS A 22 -38.03 -2.09 1.49
CA LYS A 22 -36.68 -1.73 1.89
C LYS A 22 -35.80 -2.92 1.54
N ASN A 23 -35.07 -2.83 0.44
CA ASN A 23 -33.90 -3.65 0.21
C ASN A 23 -32.91 -3.27 1.34
N THR A 24 -33.02 -3.96 2.46
CA THR A 24 -31.92 -4.09 3.40
C THR A 24 -30.85 -4.89 2.67
N ALA A 25 -29.99 -4.18 1.93
CA ALA A 25 -28.68 -4.74 1.60
C ALA A 25 -28.12 -5.19 2.95
N GLN A 26 -28.05 -6.49 3.15
CA GLN A 26 -27.44 -7.13 4.29
C GLN A 26 -26.01 -6.61 4.30
N GLN A 27 -25.70 -5.69 5.21
CA GLN A 27 -24.33 -5.25 5.46
C GLN A 27 -23.57 -6.53 5.80
N ALA A 28 -22.75 -7.00 4.85
CA ALA A 28 -21.86 -8.11 5.11
C ALA A 28 -21.05 -7.69 6.35
N THR A 29 -21.18 -8.45 7.43
CA THR A 29 -20.45 -8.18 8.67
C THR A 29 -18.96 -8.22 8.32
N THR A 30 -18.27 -7.10 8.54
CA THR A 30 -16.82 -7.03 8.33
C THR A 30 -16.17 -8.12 9.21
N PRO A 31 -15.36 -9.02 8.62
CA PRO A 31 -14.65 -10.02 9.40
C PRO A 31 -13.90 -9.40 10.58
N GLY A 32 -13.94 -10.06 11.73
CA GLY A 32 -13.38 -9.54 12.98
C GLY A 32 -11.99 -10.04 13.31
N ASN A 33 -11.53 -11.13 12.65
CA ASN A 33 -10.25 -11.77 12.94
C ASN A 33 -9.64 -12.41 11.67
N PHE A 34 -8.41 -12.87 11.79
CA PHE A 34 -7.65 -13.44 10.66
C PHE A 34 -8.33 -14.65 10.02
N ASN A 35 -8.92 -15.56 10.81
CA ASN A 35 -9.57 -16.74 10.26
C ASN A 35 -10.82 -16.39 9.42
N GLU A 36 -11.56 -15.39 9.88
CA GLU A 36 -12.71 -14.88 9.11
C GLU A 36 -12.27 -14.20 7.82
N ASP A 37 -11.16 -13.46 7.84
CA ASP A 37 -10.57 -12.87 6.63
C ASP A 37 -10.11 -13.96 5.64
N VAL A 38 -9.45 -15.01 6.13
CA VAL A 38 -9.04 -16.16 5.30
C VAL A 38 -10.25 -16.84 4.71
N ALA A 39 -11.29 -17.14 5.51
CA ALA A 39 -12.51 -17.78 5.03
C ALA A 39 -13.22 -16.92 3.98
N PHE A 40 -13.30 -15.60 4.19
CA PHE A 40 -13.84 -14.67 3.22
C PHE A 40 -13.06 -14.68 1.90
N LEU A 41 -11.73 -14.59 1.97
CA LEU A 41 -10.89 -14.64 0.77
C LEU A 41 -11.04 -15.96 0.01
N GLN A 42 -11.05 -17.09 0.72
CA GLN A 42 -11.25 -18.42 0.12
C GLN A 42 -12.64 -18.61 -0.51
N GLN A 43 -13.65 -17.92 0.00
CA GLN A 43 -15.00 -17.93 -0.60
C GLN A 43 -15.06 -17.18 -1.93
N HIS A 44 -14.26 -16.13 -2.11
CA HIS A 44 -14.34 -15.22 -3.26
C HIS A 44 -13.19 -15.36 -4.26
N LEU A 45 -12.06 -15.98 -3.86
CA LEU A 45 -10.85 -16.14 -4.65
C LEU A 45 -10.46 -17.62 -4.77
N GLN A 46 -9.71 -17.96 -5.81
CA GLN A 46 -9.35 -19.36 -6.09
C GLN A 46 -7.98 -19.76 -5.54
N ASN A 47 -7.03 -18.83 -5.56
CA ASN A 47 -5.62 -19.12 -5.28
C ASN A 47 -5.17 -18.46 -3.96
N VAL A 48 -5.85 -18.84 -2.85
CA VAL A 48 -5.55 -18.32 -1.51
C VAL A 48 -4.68 -19.31 -0.73
N VAL A 49 -3.52 -18.85 -0.28
CA VAL A 49 -2.54 -19.64 0.46
C VAL A 49 -2.23 -18.98 1.79
N VAL A 50 -2.15 -19.78 2.87
CA VAL A 50 -1.74 -19.34 4.20
C VAL A 50 -0.38 -19.93 4.52
N LEU A 51 0.62 -19.08 4.73
CA LEU A 51 1.94 -19.47 5.22
C LEU A 51 1.93 -19.51 6.76
N LYS A 52 2.62 -20.51 7.33
CA LYS A 52 2.74 -20.72 8.78
C LYS A 52 4.01 -21.50 9.11
N HIS A 53 4.66 -21.18 10.22
CA HIS A 53 5.64 -22.07 10.87
C HIS A 53 4.96 -23.06 11.80
N ALA A 54 5.49 -24.27 11.92
CA ALA A 54 5.05 -25.23 12.91
C ALA A 54 5.36 -24.70 14.31
N GLY A 55 4.35 -24.68 15.19
CA GLY A 55 4.49 -24.22 16.59
C GLY A 55 4.53 -22.70 16.77
N ASP A 56 4.47 -21.91 15.69
CA ASP A 56 4.41 -20.44 15.76
C ASP A 56 2.97 -19.95 15.59
N SER A 57 2.66 -18.76 16.13
CA SER A 57 1.37 -18.11 15.97
C SER A 57 1.26 -17.24 14.73
N GLY A 58 2.39 -16.74 14.19
CA GLY A 58 2.41 -15.88 13.00
C GLY A 58 1.85 -16.55 11.76
N ARG A 59 0.99 -15.84 11.02
CA ARG A 59 0.37 -16.32 9.78
C ARG A 59 0.35 -15.19 8.75
N VAL A 60 0.47 -15.56 7.48
CA VAL A 60 0.37 -14.64 6.34
C VAL A 60 -0.53 -15.26 5.29
N VAL A 61 -1.53 -14.54 4.80
CA VAL A 61 -2.40 -14.98 3.70
C VAL A 61 -2.09 -14.22 2.41
N ILE A 62 -1.94 -14.98 1.33
CA ILE A 62 -1.52 -14.49 0.01
C ILE A 62 -2.52 -14.98 -1.03
N THR A 63 -2.74 -14.21 -2.07
CA THR A 63 -3.49 -14.66 -3.24
C THR A 63 -2.72 -14.47 -4.53
N GLY A 64 -2.72 -15.51 -5.38
CA GLY A 64 -2.22 -15.42 -6.76
C GLY A 64 -3.17 -14.67 -7.70
N ASP A 65 -4.44 -14.50 -7.32
CA ASP A 65 -5.47 -13.88 -8.15
C ASP A 65 -5.27 -12.37 -8.35
N TYR A 66 -4.52 -11.73 -7.47
CA TYR A 66 -4.20 -10.30 -7.51
C TYR A 66 -2.68 -10.07 -7.45
N GLN A 67 -1.94 -10.43 -8.53
CA GLN A 67 -0.47 -10.27 -8.69
C GLN A 67 0.37 -10.76 -7.48
N ALA A 68 0.05 -11.96 -6.95
CA ALA A 68 0.72 -12.54 -5.78
C ALA A 68 0.71 -11.59 -4.56
N ARG A 69 -0.45 -11.00 -4.27
CA ARG A 69 -0.63 -10.00 -3.22
C ARG A 69 -0.63 -10.63 -1.84
N VAL A 70 0.13 -10.07 -0.91
CA VAL A 70 -0.04 -10.36 0.52
C VAL A 70 -1.29 -9.61 0.99
N MET A 71 -2.35 -10.35 1.34
CA MET A 71 -3.62 -9.74 1.72
C MET A 71 -3.64 -9.28 3.16
N THR A 72 -3.25 -10.14 4.07
CA THR A 72 -3.14 -9.78 5.49
C THR A 72 -2.27 -10.79 6.25
N SER A 73 -1.83 -10.39 7.44
CA SER A 73 -1.09 -11.22 8.38
C SER A 73 -1.64 -11.09 9.79
N THR A 74 -1.17 -11.94 10.71
CA THR A 74 -1.52 -11.90 12.13
C THR A 74 -0.39 -12.44 12.99
N THR A 75 -0.26 -11.93 14.22
CA THR A 75 0.63 -12.47 15.27
C THR A 75 -0.06 -13.54 16.12
N GLY A 76 -1.39 -13.61 16.10
CA GLY A 76 -2.23 -14.33 17.08
C GLY A 76 -2.88 -15.62 16.57
N SER A 77 -2.25 -16.36 15.66
CA SER A 77 -2.84 -17.53 15.02
C SER A 77 -4.17 -17.19 14.30
N ASN A 78 -5.11 -18.12 14.24
CA ASN A 78 -6.35 -17.93 13.49
C ASN A 78 -7.31 -16.90 14.12
N SER A 79 -7.27 -16.70 15.44
CA SER A 79 -8.14 -15.76 16.16
C SER A 79 -7.53 -14.38 16.37
N GLY A 80 -6.28 -14.17 15.88
CA GLY A 80 -5.59 -12.89 15.99
C GLY A 80 -6.17 -11.81 15.10
N LYS A 81 -5.78 -10.56 15.36
CA LYS A 81 -6.12 -9.42 14.48
C LYS A 81 -5.45 -9.57 13.14
N SER A 82 -6.08 -9.05 12.12
CA SER A 82 -5.51 -8.86 10.78
C SER A 82 -4.96 -7.44 10.64
N PHE A 83 -3.76 -7.29 10.09
CA PHE A 83 -3.11 -5.99 9.92
C PHE A 83 -3.44 -5.34 8.57
N GLY A 84 -3.59 -6.14 7.52
CA GLY A 84 -3.92 -5.65 6.18
C GLY A 84 -5.35 -5.10 6.10
N TRP A 85 -5.51 -3.96 5.43
CA TRP A 85 -6.83 -3.51 5.03
C TRP A 85 -7.31 -4.31 3.83
N ILE A 86 -8.55 -4.78 3.84
CA ILE A 86 -9.18 -5.54 2.76
C ILE A 86 -10.47 -4.82 2.35
N ASN A 87 -10.65 -4.61 1.05
CA ASN A 87 -11.89 -4.10 0.49
C ASN A 87 -12.88 -5.25 0.27
N TYR A 88 -13.57 -5.66 1.31
CA TYR A 88 -14.52 -6.78 1.27
C TYR A 88 -15.61 -6.59 0.21
N HIS A 89 -16.07 -5.35 0.02
CA HIS A 89 -17.12 -5.07 -0.97
C HIS A 89 -16.61 -5.30 -2.40
N LEU A 90 -15.43 -4.78 -2.72
CA LEU A 90 -14.84 -4.93 -4.05
C LEU A 90 -14.50 -6.40 -4.33
N VAL A 91 -13.86 -7.10 -3.38
CA VAL A 91 -13.52 -8.51 -3.50
C VAL A 91 -14.79 -9.37 -3.68
N ALA A 92 -15.83 -9.17 -2.85
CA ALA A 92 -17.08 -9.92 -2.93
C ALA A 92 -17.86 -9.64 -4.21
N SER A 93 -17.67 -8.46 -4.82
CA SER A 93 -18.37 -8.11 -6.07
C SER A 93 -17.95 -8.98 -7.26
N GLY A 94 -16.73 -9.54 -7.23
CA GLY A 94 -16.12 -10.26 -8.35
C GLY A 94 -15.93 -9.38 -9.61
N LYS A 95 -16.04 -8.05 -9.47
CA LYS A 95 -15.94 -7.09 -10.59
C LYS A 95 -14.68 -6.28 -10.47
N TYR A 96 -14.19 -5.82 -11.60
CA TYR A 96 -13.09 -4.87 -11.67
C TYR A 96 -13.62 -3.44 -11.76
N ALA A 97 -13.03 -2.55 -10.97
CA ALA A 97 -13.28 -1.12 -11.04
C ALA A 97 -12.46 -0.50 -12.19
N PRO A 98 -12.95 0.58 -12.82
CA PRO A 98 -12.13 1.40 -13.70
C PRO A 98 -10.95 1.99 -12.92
N HIS A 99 -9.88 2.34 -13.62
CA HIS A 99 -8.70 3.02 -13.12
C HIS A 99 -7.84 2.19 -12.16
N ILE A 100 -8.36 1.79 -10.99
CA ILE A 100 -7.64 1.03 -9.96
C ILE A 100 -8.58 0.06 -9.25
N ASN A 101 -8.06 -1.12 -8.92
CA ASN A 101 -8.74 -2.07 -8.07
C ASN A 101 -8.12 -2.06 -6.67
N ALA A 102 -8.65 -1.18 -5.81
CA ALA A 102 -8.21 -1.07 -4.43
C ALA A 102 -8.73 -2.26 -3.59
N PHE A 103 -8.29 -3.48 -3.92
CA PHE A 103 -8.65 -4.71 -3.19
C PHE A 103 -8.13 -4.72 -1.74
N GLY A 104 -7.15 -3.87 -1.42
CA GLY A 104 -6.42 -3.90 -0.17
C GLY A 104 -5.15 -4.74 -0.27
N GLY A 105 -4.65 -5.15 0.88
CA GLY A 105 -3.48 -6.01 1.02
C GLY A 105 -2.27 -5.30 1.63
N GLU A 106 -1.56 -6.02 2.48
CA GLU A 106 -0.36 -5.53 3.17
C GLU A 106 0.82 -5.27 2.23
N GLU A 107 0.84 -5.91 1.05
CA GLU A 107 1.83 -5.63 0.04
C GLU A 107 1.29 -5.92 -1.35
N ARG A 108 1.16 -4.85 -2.15
CA ARG A 108 0.90 -4.88 -3.58
C ARG A 108 2.22 -4.74 -4.33
N PHE A 109 2.36 -5.49 -5.42
CA PHE A 109 3.47 -5.35 -6.34
C PHE A 109 3.05 -4.47 -7.52
N TRP A 110 3.67 -3.32 -7.62
CA TRP A 110 3.53 -2.43 -8.77
C TRP A 110 4.88 -2.18 -9.43
N LEU A 111 4.84 -1.56 -10.60
CA LEU A 111 5.99 -1.04 -11.31
C LEU A 111 5.80 0.46 -11.54
N GLY A 112 6.86 1.23 -11.33
CA GLY A 112 6.93 2.65 -11.68
C GLY A 112 7.68 2.88 -13.00
N PRO A 113 7.54 4.10 -13.55
CA PRO A 113 6.92 5.30 -12.99
C PRO A 113 5.40 5.37 -13.18
N GLU A 114 4.73 6.03 -12.23
CA GLU A 114 3.30 6.32 -12.33
C GLU A 114 3.01 7.48 -13.27
N GLY A 115 3.77 8.57 -13.17
CA GLY A 115 3.63 9.78 -13.96
C GLY A 115 4.85 10.09 -14.83
N GLY A 116 4.78 11.17 -15.57
CA GLY A 116 5.85 11.64 -16.44
C GLY A 116 5.90 11.00 -17.81
N GLN A 117 6.88 11.42 -18.60
CA GLN A 117 7.05 10.97 -20.00
C GLN A 117 7.30 9.47 -20.15
N TYR A 118 7.59 8.76 -19.08
CA TYR A 118 7.80 7.31 -19.07
C TYR A 118 6.73 6.56 -18.26
N ALA A 119 5.63 7.24 -17.89
CA ALA A 119 4.54 6.68 -17.11
C ALA A 119 3.99 5.38 -17.70
N LEU A 120 3.71 4.40 -16.83
CA LEU A 120 3.02 3.17 -17.18
C LEU A 120 1.49 3.28 -17.07
N PHE A 121 0.99 4.33 -16.38
CA PHE A 121 -0.41 4.48 -15.99
C PHE A 121 -1.19 5.42 -16.89
N PHE A 122 -0.55 5.98 -17.93
CA PHE A 122 -1.18 6.91 -18.87
C PHE A 122 -0.95 6.47 -20.30
N PRO A 123 -1.99 6.44 -21.15
CA PRO A 123 -1.81 6.19 -22.58
C PRO A 123 -0.99 7.30 -23.25
N PRO A 124 -0.19 6.97 -24.29
CA PRO A 124 0.61 7.95 -25.00
C PRO A 124 -0.19 9.18 -25.48
N GLY A 125 0.34 10.37 -25.22
CA GLY A 125 -0.23 11.65 -25.67
C GLY A 125 -1.49 12.09 -24.94
N LYS A 126 -1.96 11.40 -23.90
CA LYS A 126 -3.11 11.82 -23.10
C LYS A 126 -2.69 12.76 -21.96
N PRO A 127 -3.56 13.68 -21.53
CA PRO A 127 -3.33 14.50 -20.33
C PRO A 127 -3.09 13.67 -19.07
N PHE A 128 -2.26 14.21 -18.18
CA PHE A 128 -2.02 13.63 -16.84
C PHE A 128 -3.14 14.03 -15.88
N ASP A 129 -4.31 13.44 -16.07
CA ASP A 129 -5.48 13.61 -15.22
C ASP A 129 -6.09 12.25 -14.84
N PHE A 130 -6.98 12.24 -13.85
CA PHE A 130 -7.57 11.00 -13.35
C PHE A 130 -8.41 10.27 -14.42
N ALA A 131 -9.00 10.99 -15.37
CA ALA A 131 -9.82 10.37 -16.42
C ALA A 131 -8.98 9.49 -17.37
N ASN A 132 -7.71 9.81 -17.52
CA ASN A 132 -6.75 9.07 -18.37
C ASN A 132 -5.84 8.12 -17.57
N TRP A 133 -5.86 8.22 -16.25
CA TRP A 133 -5.04 7.37 -15.37
C TRP A 133 -5.63 5.96 -15.29
N GLN A 134 -4.80 4.94 -15.50
CA GLN A 134 -5.23 3.55 -15.50
C GLN A 134 -4.10 2.65 -15.00
N THR A 135 -4.33 1.90 -13.93
CA THR A 135 -3.37 0.89 -13.48
C THR A 135 -3.25 -0.23 -14.52
N PRO A 136 -2.06 -0.57 -15.00
CA PRO A 136 -1.88 -1.67 -15.94
C PRO A 136 -2.35 -3.02 -15.36
N GLY A 137 -3.14 -3.79 -16.12
CA GLY A 137 -3.70 -5.05 -15.67
C GLY A 137 -2.65 -6.05 -15.17
N LEU A 138 -1.45 -6.05 -15.76
CA LEU A 138 -0.35 -6.93 -15.34
C LEU A 138 0.05 -6.74 -13.87
N ILE A 139 -0.08 -5.54 -13.32
CA ILE A 139 0.27 -5.19 -11.94
C ILE A 139 -0.95 -4.83 -11.07
N ASP A 140 -2.18 -5.05 -11.57
CA ASP A 140 -3.41 -4.79 -10.81
C ASP A 140 -4.27 -6.06 -10.64
N THR A 141 -4.65 -6.68 -11.75
CA THR A 141 -5.65 -7.76 -11.78
C THR A 141 -5.12 -9.08 -12.34
N ALA A 142 -3.85 -9.14 -12.75
CA ALA A 142 -3.29 -10.36 -13.34
C ALA A 142 -3.15 -11.47 -12.30
N HIS A 143 -3.49 -12.69 -12.73
CA HIS A 143 -3.27 -13.91 -11.97
C HIS A 143 -1.82 -14.37 -12.14
N TYR A 144 -1.09 -14.49 -11.03
CA TYR A 144 0.27 -15.01 -11.03
C TYR A 144 0.28 -16.50 -10.71
N THR A 145 1.07 -17.26 -11.44
CA THR A 145 1.14 -18.73 -11.34
C THR A 145 2.15 -19.15 -10.27
N VAL A 146 1.75 -20.08 -9.41
CA VAL A 146 2.63 -20.69 -8.40
C VAL A 146 3.64 -21.59 -9.10
N THR A 147 4.92 -21.43 -8.76
CA THR A 147 6.01 -22.31 -9.25
C THR A 147 6.59 -23.18 -8.15
N THR A 148 6.69 -22.67 -6.93
CA THR A 148 7.10 -23.45 -5.76
C THR A 148 6.27 -23.03 -4.54
N GLN A 149 6.01 -24.00 -3.65
CA GLN A 149 5.27 -23.77 -2.41
C GLN A 149 5.73 -24.71 -1.31
N SER A 150 5.83 -24.16 -0.10
CA SER A 150 6.02 -24.88 1.16
C SER A 150 5.09 -24.27 2.22
N ASP A 151 5.14 -24.76 3.45
CA ASP A 151 4.37 -24.19 4.56
C ASP A 151 4.79 -22.76 4.91
N THR A 152 6.04 -22.37 4.58
CA THR A 152 6.63 -21.08 4.99
C THR A 152 7.04 -20.17 3.85
N ALA A 153 6.96 -20.64 2.60
CA ALA A 153 7.33 -19.85 1.43
C ALA A 153 6.54 -20.25 0.19
N ILE A 154 6.30 -19.27 -0.66
CA ILE A 154 5.65 -19.46 -1.95
C ILE A 154 6.28 -18.55 -3.00
N THR A 155 6.48 -19.07 -4.21
CA THR A 155 6.97 -18.33 -5.37
C THR A 155 5.94 -18.31 -6.47
N TYR A 156 5.67 -17.12 -6.98
CA TYR A 156 4.80 -16.87 -8.12
C TYR A 156 5.61 -16.33 -9.30
N GLN A 157 5.12 -16.57 -10.50
CA GLN A 157 5.66 -16.01 -11.73
C GLN A 157 4.56 -15.50 -12.65
N GLN A 158 4.91 -14.50 -13.46
CA GLN A 158 4.09 -13.96 -14.53
C GLN A 158 4.97 -13.38 -15.63
N GLU A 159 4.57 -13.57 -16.87
CA GLU A 159 5.14 -12.88 -18.03
C GLU A 159 4.11 -11.94 -18.64
N GLY A 160 4.58 -10.84 -19.22
CA GLY A 160 3.68 -9.88 -19.84
C GLY A 160 4.40 -8.75 -20.53
N ALA A 161 3.62 -7.84 -21.07
CA ALA A 161 4.12 -6.64 -21.72
C ALA A 161 3.46 -5.40 -21.13
N LEU A 162 4.22 -4.31 -21.06
CA LEU A 162 3.76 -2.98 -20.70
C LEU A 162 4.21 -1.98 -21.78
N GLN A 163 3.46 -0.92 -21.94
CA GLN A 163 3.84 0.23 -22.76
C GLN A 163 3.89 1.46 -21.87
N ASN A 164 4.93 2.27 -22.00
CA ASN A 164 4.98 3.55 -21.31
C ASN A 164 4.41 4.70 -22.16
N TYR A 165 4.25 5.87 -21.55
CA TYR A 165 3.70 7.07 -22.17
C TYR A 165 4.46 7.52 -23.45
N SER A 166 5.79 7.32 -23.51
CA SER A 166 6.60 7.62 -24.71
C SER A 166 6.51 6.54 -25.79
N GLY A 167 5.71 5.48 -25.59
CA GLY A 167 5.47 4.43 -26.58
C GLY A 167 6.47 3.27 -26.52
N THR A 168 7.39 3.24 -25.55
CA THR A 168 8.31 2.12 -25.38
C THR A 168 7.58 0.88 -24.85
N HIS A 169 7.81 -0.25 -25.51
CA HIS A 169 7.29 -1.55 -25.09
C HIS A 169 8.30 -2.30 -24.25
N PHE A 170 7.86 -2.83 -23.12
CA PHE A 170 8.63 -3.66 -22.21
C PHE A 170 8.01 -5.06 -22.18
N HIS A 171 8.75 -6.07 -22.65
CA HIS A 171 8.43 -7.47 -22.39
C HIS A 171 9.20 -7.90 -21.16
N LEU A 172 8.52 -8.47 -20.19
CA LEU A 172 9.12 -8.74 -18.89
C LEU A 172 8.61 -10.03 -18.27
N HIS A 173 9.45 -10.63 -17.45
CA HIS A 173 9.10 -11.72 -16.55
C HIS A 173 9.25 -11.23 -15.11
N ILE A 174 8.22 -11.50 -14.32
CA ILE A 174 8.14 -11.18 -12.90
C ILE A 174 8.24 -12.50 -12.13
N SER A 175 9.16 -12.57 -11.17
CA SER A 175 9.20 -13.63 -10.16
C SER A 175 9.09 -13.01 -8.77
N ARG A 176 8.14 -13.50 -7.97
CA ARG A 176 7.85 -12.96 -6.65
C ARG A 176 7.79 -14.08 -5.64
N THR A 177 8.72 -14.08 -4.69
CA THR A 177 8.76 -15.04 -3.56
C THR A 177 8.35 -14.35 -2.29
N ILE A 178 7.41 -14.91 -1.57
CA ILE A 178 6.99 -14.48 -0.23
C ILE A 178 7.41 -15.57 0.76
N ARG A 179 8.15 -15.19 1.80
CA ARG A 179 8.68 -16.11 2.82
C ARG A 179 8.39 -15.59 4.22
N LEU A 180 7.75 -16.41 5.03
CA LEU A 180 7.52 -16.12 6.45
C LEU A 180 8.84 -16.27 7.23
N LEU A 181 9.15 -15.31 8.11
CA LEU A 181 10.35 -15.31 8.93
C LEU A 181 10.07 -15.92 10.32
N ASN A 182 11.03 -16.63 10.85
CA ASN A 182 11.00 -17.09 12.25
C ASN A 182 11.55 -16.02 13.22
N ASN A 183 11.39 -16.22 14.52
CA ASN A 183 11.81 -15.25 15.54
C ASN A 183 13.31 -14.93 15.52
N GLN A 184 14.17 -15.89 15.17
CA GLN A 184 15.61 -15.64 15.08
C GLN A 184 15.92 -14.72 13.88
N GLU A 185 15.29 -14.94 12.74
CA GLU A 185 15.43 -14.10 11.54
C GLU A 185 14.87 -12.68 11.80
N ILE A 186 13.75 -12.57 12.54
CA ILE A 186 13.19 -11.28 12.98
C ILE A 186 14.22 -10.51 13.82
N ASN A 187 14.76 -11.14 14.88
CA ASN A 187 15.77 -10.51 15.72
C ASN A 187 17.04 -10.11 14.93
N THR A 188 17.47 -10.95 14.00
CA THR A 188 18.62 -10.66 13.13
C THR A 188 18.34 -9.43 12.24
N THR A 189 17.16 -9.34 11.67
CA THR A 189 16.75 -8.21 10.81
C THR A 189 16.61 -6.91 11.59
N LEU A 190 16.07 -6.99 12.80
CA LEU A 190 15.95 -5.85 13.72
C LEU A 190 17.32 -5.37 14.23
N GLY A 191 18.27 -6.29 14.45
CA GLY A 191 19.55 -6.05 15.10
C GLY A 191 19.48 -6.05 16.63
N PHE A 192 18.34 -6.45 17.20
CA PHE A 192 18.13 -6.59 18.63
C PHE A 192 17.07 -7.68 18.92
N ALA A 193 17.04 -8.18 20.16
CA ALA A 193 16.04 -9.17 20.59
C ALA A 193 14.70 -8.49 20.89
N LEU A 194 13.61 -9.18 20.54
CA LEU A 194 12.26 -8.72 20.88
C LEU A 194 12.08 -8.58 22.40
N PRO A 195 11.41 -7.52 22.88
CA PRO A 195 11.02 -7.39 24.27
C PRO A 195 10.15 -8.57 24.72
N ALA A 196 10.24 -8.92 26.01
CA ALA A 196 9.42 -9.98 26.57
C ALA A 196 7.92 -9.66 26.41
N GLY A 197 7.12 -10.67 26.05
CA GLY A 197 5.68 -10.53 25.82
C GLY A 197 5.30 -9.87 24.47
N MET A 198 6.27 -9.60 23.61
CA MET A 198 6.01 -9.13 22.24
C MET A 198 5.66 -10.30 21.34
N HIS A 199 4.50 -10.24 20.70
CA HIS A 199 4.10 -11.13 19.62
C HIS A 199 4.50 -10.52 18.27
N SER A 200 4.91 -11.36 17.33
CA SER A 200 5.38 -10.88 16.03
C SER A 200 4.92 -11.77 14.87
N VAL A 201 4.79 -11.16 13.72
CA VAL A 201 4.76 -11.81 12.41
C VAL A 201 5.60 -11.00 11.45
N ALA A 202 6.40 -11.67 10.65
CA ALA A 202 7.21 -11.02 9.63
C ALA A 202 7.31 -11.88 8.38
N TYR A 203 7.33 -11.22 7.23
CA TYR A 203 7.58 -11.88 5.95
C TYR A 203 8.54 -11.05 5.10
N GLU A 204 9.36 -11.76 4.33
CA GLU A 204 10.23 -11.19 3.30
C GLU A 204 9.61 -11.42 1.93
N THR A 205 9.58 -10.40 1.10
CA THR A 205 9.30 -10.54 -0.32
C THR A 205 10.57 -10.31 -1.13
N THR A 206 10.85 -11.22 -2.04
CA THR A 206 11.92 -11.10 -3.05
C THR A 206 11.27 -10.97 -4.40
N ASN A 207 11.43 -9.81 -5.04
CA ASN A 207 10.78 -9.45 -6.29
C ASN A 207 11.85 -9.31 -7.37
N THR A 208 11.78 -10.11 -8.41
CA THR A 208 12.74 -10.09 -9.53
C THR A 208 12.01 -9.72 -10.82
N LEU A 209 12.53 -8.72 -11.50
CA LEU A 209 12.07 -8.24 -12.80
C LEU A 209 13.16 -8.51 -13.85
N THR A 210 12.83 -9.31 -14.86
CA THR A 210 13.75 -9.70 -15.94
C THR A 210 13.32 -9.03 -17.25
N ASN A 211 14.26 -8.42 -17.97
CA ASN A 211 14.01 -7.92 -19.32
C ASN A 211 13.89 -9.09 -20.31
N LYS A 212 12.69 -9.27 -20.87
CA LYS A 212 12.39 -10.26 -21.92
C LYS A 212 12.24 -9.62 -23.30
N SER A 213 12.49 -8.31 -23.43
CA SER A 213 12.52 -7.63 -24.71
C SER A 213 13.74 -8.03 -25.50
N ASP A 214 13.71 -7.83 -26.82
CA ASP A 214 14.85 -8.03 -27.71
C ASP A 214 15.91 -6.90 -27.63
N SER A 215 15.60 -5.83 -26.90
CA SER A 215 16.46 -4.66 -26.73
C SER A 215 16.66 -4.29 -25.26
N ALA A 216 17.74 -3.57 -24.97
CA ALA A 216 18.03 -3.07 -23.63
C ALA A 216 17.04 -1.97 -23.24
N TRP A 217 16.65 -1.94 -21.98
CA TRP A 217 15.96 -0.78 -21.38
C TRP A 217 16.98 0.33 -21.13
N GLN A 218 16.64 1.54 -21.52
CA GLN A 218 17.56 2.69 -21.48
C GLN A 218 16.88 3.92 -20.90
N GLU A 219 17.65 4.81 -20.28
CA GLU A 219 17.13 6.05 -19.71
C GLU A 219 16.33 6.90 -20.70
N GLN A 220 16.79 6.96 -21.97
CA GLN A 220 16.18 7.76 -23.02
C GLN A 220 14.79 7.26 -23.45
N SER A 221 14.51 5.98 -23.20
CA SER A 221 13.24 5.33 -23.53
C SER A 221 12.41 4.97 -22.30
N GLY A 222 12.95 5.22 -21.12
CA GLY A 222 12.35 4.91 -19.82
C GLY A 222 12.93 3.65 -19.16
N LEU A 223 12.99 3.69 -17.84
CA LEU A 223 13.39 2.58 -16.99
C LEU A 223 12.24 2.24 -16.04
N LEU A 224 12.22 0.99 -15.59
CA LEU A 224 11.23 0.51 -14.62
C LEU A 224 11.83 0.41 -13.22
N SER A 225 11.03 0.69 -12.20
CA SER A 225 11.32 0.38 -10.79
C SER A 225 10.30 -0.60 -10.25
N ILE A 226 10.70 -1.45 -9.30
CA ILE A 226 9.78 -2.24 -8.49
C ILE A 226 9.26 -1.32 -7.38
N TRP A 227 7.94 -1.26 -7.22
CA TRP A 227 7.25 -0.42 -6.27
C TRP A 227 6.31 -1.26 -5.41
N LEU A 228 6.58 -1.34 -4.11
CA LEU A 228 5.83 -2.13 -3.15
C LEU A 228 4.99 -1.21 -2.27
N LEU A 229 3.68 -1.48 -2.19
CA LEU A 229 2.72 -0.63 -1.49
C LEU A 229 1.90 -1.47 -0.52
N GLY A 230 1.90 -1.08 0.75
CA GLY A 230 1.11 -1.77 1.79
C GLY A 230 -0.09 -0.95 2.23
N MET A 231 -1.30 -1.52 2.14
CA MET A 231 -2.53 -0.94 2.69
C MET A 231 -2.83 -1.54 4.06
N PHE A 232 -2.74 -0.73 5.11
CA PHE A 232 -2.93 -1.16 6.49
C PHE A 232 -4.19 -0.56 7.11
N LYS A 233 -4.74 -1.26 8.12
CA LYS A 233 -5.92 -0.80 8.87
C LYS A 233 -5.54 0.36 9.79
N PRO A 234 -6.18 1.55 9.68
CA PRO A 234 -5.92 2.68 10.56
C PRO A 234 -6.76 2.64 11.83
N SER A 235 -6.34 3.40 12.83
CA SER A 235 -7.18 3.89 13.92
C SER A 235 -7.02 5.40 14.07
N ASP A 236 -7.84 6.03 14.94
CA ASP A 236 -7.67 7.46 15.25
C ASP A 236 -6.35 7.75 15.99
N GLN A 237 -5.67 6.71 16.48
CA GLN A 237 -4.40 6.80 17.17
C GLN A 237 -3.24 6.15 16.38
N THR A 238 -3.31 6.18 15.05
CA THR A 238 -2.25 5.69 14.19
C THR A 238 -1.40 6.83 13.65
N ALA A 239 -0.08 6.71 13.79
CA ALA A 239 0.91 7.57 13.14
C ALA A 239 1.88 6.72 12.33
N VAL A 240 2.16 7.13 11.09
CA VAL A 240 3.29 6.63 10.32
C VAL A 240 4.55 7.36 10.76
N ILE A 241 5.64 6.60 10.89
CA ILE A 241 6.97 7.07 11.28
C ILE A 241 7.90 6.82 10.09
N ALA A 242 8.46 7.89 9.52
CA ALA A 242 9.41 7.79 8.43
C ALA A 242 10.76 8.41 8.84
N PRO A 243 11.79 7.58 9.13
CA PRO A 243 13.11 8.07 9.49
C PRO A 243 13.85 8.61 8.26
N PHE A 244 14.57 9.71 8.44
CA PHE A 244 15.40 10.30 7.38
C PHE A 244 16.80 10.67 7.84
N ARG A 245 17.74 10.85 6.90
CA ARG A 245 19.09 11.31 7.17
C ARG A 245 19.08 12.82 7.38
N HIS A 246 19.68 13.25 8.47
CA HIS A 246 19.94 14.68 8.68
C HIS A 246 21.11 15.10 7.80
N ILE A 247 20.83 15.84 6.74
CA ILE A 247 21.81 16.48 5.85
C ILE A 247 21.44 17.94 5.68
N PRO A 248 22.37 18.81 5.27
CA PRO A 248 22.03 20.18 4.90
C PRO A 248 20.88 20.20 3.89
N ASP A 249 19.89 21.07 4.09
CA ASP A 249 18.73 21.20 3.21
C ASP A 249 17.84 19.92 3.07
N ALA A 250 17.86 19.03 4.05
CA ALA A 250 17.06 17.78 4.02
C ALA A 250 15.61 17.99 3.59
N GLN A 251 15.02 19.13 3.95
CA GLN A 251 13.63 19.49 3.59
C GLN A 251 13.38 19.57 2.08
N LYS A 252 14.40 19.90 1.27
CA LYS A 252 14.30 19.94 -0.20
C LYS A 252 14.19 18.54 -0.82
N HIS A 253 14.44 17.50 -0.03
CA HIS A 253 14.42 16.09 -0.41
C HIS A 253 13.23 15.34 0.19
N ILE A 254 12.29 16.09 0.75
CA ILE A 254 11.04 15.60 1.32
C ILE A 254 9.89 16.23 0.54
N THR A 255 9.09 15.41 -0.11
CA THR A 255 7.89 15.83 -0.87
C THR A 255 6.66 15.63 -0.01
N ASP A 256 5.89 16.67 0.25
CA ASP A 256 4.68 16.63 1.11
C ASP A 256 3.48 17.35 0.47
N ASP A 257 3.50 17.46 -0.86
CA ASP A 257 2.54 18.23 -1.64
C ASP A 257 1.96 17.49 -2.86
N TYR A 258 2.07 16.17 -2.92
CA TYR A 258 1.53 15.37 -4.04
C TYR A 258 0.04 15.62 -4.32
N PHE A 259 -0.74 15.78 -3.27
CA PHE A 259 -2.19 16.06 -3.33
C PHE A 259 -2.56 17.38 -2.64
N GLY A 260 -1.63 18.34 -2.67
CA GLY A 260 -1.65 19.55 -1.87
C GLY A 260 -0.81 19.41 -0.60
N LYS A 261 -0.35 20.55 -0.07
CA LYS A 261 0.54 20.60 1.10
C LYS A 261 -0.11 19.96 2.32
N ILE A 262 0.58 19.01 2.95
CA ILE A 262 0.12 18.41 4.20
C ILE A 262 0.26 19.44 5.32
N GLY A 263 -0.85 19.74 6.01
CA GLY A 263 -0.85 20.70 7.11
C GLY A 263 -0.18 20.18 8.39
N PRO A 264 0.20 21.10 9.31
CA PRO A 264 0.92 20.76 10.55
C PRO A 264 0.13 19.88 11.52
N ALA A 265 -1.18 19.84 11.43
CA ALA A 265 -2.02 18.93 12.20
C ALA A 265 -1.84 17.45 11.77
N ASN A 266 -1.38 17.21 10.53
CA ASN A 266 -1.24 15.88 9.95
C ASN A 266 0.21 15.47 9.70
N LEU A 267 1.17 16.39 9.71
CA LEU A 267 2.59 16.11 9.49
C LEU A 267 3.45 16.90 10.48
N GLN A 268 4.25 16.19 11.24
CA GLN A 268 5.29 16.77 12.09
C GLN A 268 6.67 16.32 11.61
N VAL A 269 7.56 17.29 11.47
CA VAL A 269 8.99 17.04 11.19
C VAL A 269 9.76 17.29 12.48
N LYS A 270 10.45 16.27 12.98
CA LYS A 270 11.23 16.39 14.21
C LYS A 270 12.56 15.65 14.05
N ASP A 271 13.67 16.37 14.31
CA ASP A 271 15.03 15.84 14.23
C ASP A 271 15.29 15.09 12.91
N SER A 272 15.25 13.76 12.94
CA SER A 272 15.41 12.87 11.79
C SER A 272 14.22 11.94 11.59
N LEU A 273 13.02 12.34 12.06
CA LEU A 273 11.77 11.61 11.92
C LEU A 273 10.67 12.50 11.33
N LEU A 274 9.84 11.90 10.50
CA LEU A 274 8.57 12.44 10.05
C LEU A 274 7.47 11.63 10.71
N LEU A 275 6.51 12.30 11.33
CA LEU A 275 5.30 11.70 11.88
C LEU A 275 4.12 12.15 11.01
N LEU A 276 3.47 11.22 10.35
CA LEU A 276 2.28 11.47 9.53
C LEU A 276 1.06 10.84 10.21
N ARG A 277 0.01 11.64 10.44
CA ARG A 277 -1.26 11.13 10.94
C ARG A 277 -1.87 10.17 9.92
N ALA A 278 -2.16 8.95 10.33
CA ALA A 278 -2.57 7.86 9.45
C ALA A 278 -3.90 7.25 9.93
N ASN A 279 -4.96 8.07 9.95
CA ASN A 279 -6.28 7.70 10.48
C ASN A 279 -7.33 7.40 9.40
N GLY A 280 -6.97 7.41 8.12
CA GLY A 280 -7.90 7.18 7.02
C GLY A 280 -8.95 8.29 6.83
N LYS A 281 -8.70 9.51 7.35
CA LYS A 281 -9.68 10.62 7.34
C LYS A 281 -9.20 11.88 6.64
N SER A 282 -7.95 11.95 6.24
CA SER A 282 -7.37 13.11 5.56
C SER A 282 -6.37 12.65 4.50
N ARG A 283 -6.65 12.96 3.23
CA ARG A 283 -5.78 12.55 2.13
C ARG A 283 -4.46 13.31 2.14
N GLY A 284 -3.36 12.57 2.13
CA GLY A 284 -2.01 13.15 2.05
C GLY A 284 -0.98 12.12 1.67
N LYS A 285 0.01 12.52 0.87
CA LYS A 285 1.14 11.68 0.49
C LYS A 285 2.45 12.38 0.77
N LEU A 286 3.34 11.67 1.46
CA LEU A 286 4.69 12.06 1.80
C LEU A 286 5.66 11.25 0.96
N GLY A 287 6.73 11.88 0.47
CA GLY A 287 7.82 11.23 -0.25
C GLY A 287 9.19 11.60 0.31
N LEU A 288 10.11 10.66 0.32
CA LEU A 288 11.49 10.84 0.71
C LEU A 288 12.41 10.40 -0.42
N SER A 289 13.21 11.33 -0.93
CA SER A 289 14.21 10.99 -1.94
C SER A 289 15.27 10.03 -1.37
N PRO A 290 16.01 9.28 -2.22
CA PRO A 290 17.01 8.33 -1.75
C PRO A 290 18.15 8.97 -0.96
N LEU A 291 18.39 10.26 -1.12
CA LEU A 291 19.42 11.00 -0.37
C LEU A 291 19.10 11.07 1.11
N VAL A 292 17.84 11.20 1.47
CA VAL A 292 17.40 11.33 2.87
C VAL A 292 16.72 10.08 3.42
N ALA A 293 16.07 9.26 2.59
CA ALA A 293 15.36 8.08 3.04
C ALA A 293 16.26 7.11 3.83
N LYS A 294 15.77 6.61 4.94
CA LYS A 294 16.35 5.49 5.70
C LYS A 294 15.43 4.29 5.62
N LYS A 295 15.98 3.09 5.78
CA LYS A 295 15.20 1.87 6.03
C LYS A 295 14.46 1.95 7.35
N GLY A 296 13.38 1.22 7.52
CA GLY A 296 12.65 1.13 8.79
C GLY A 296 11.55 2.19 8.92
N ALA A 297 10.95 2.65 7.82
CA ALA A 297 9.66 3.33 7.89
C ALA A 297 8.59 2.36 8.41
N GLY A 298 7.59 2.88 9.12
CA GLY A 298 6.55 2.04 9.70
C GLY A 298 5.45 2.85 10.34
N SER A 299 4.73 2.25 11.29
CA SER A 299 3.64 2.92 11.99
C SER A 299 3.50 2.43 13.42
N ILE A 300 2.88 3.26 14.25
CA ILE A 300 2.44 2.94 15.60
C ILE A 300 0.95 3.22 15.70
N ASP A 301 0.19 2.24 16.14
CA ASP A 301 -1.21 2.39 16.51
C ASP A 301 -1.34 2.21 18.04
N LEU A 302 -1.53 3.32 18.72
CA LEU A 302 -1.61 3.36 20.18
C LEU A 302 -2.95 2.81 20.72
N ALA A 303 -4.01 2.81 19.92
CA ALA A 303 -5.31 2.26 20.31
C ALA A 303 -5.28 0.73 20.33
N ASN A 304 -4.53 0.13 19.41
CA ASN A 304 -4.45 -1.31 19.23
C ASN A 304 -3.17 -1.94 19.81
N ASN A 305 -2.26 -1.14 20.36
CA ASN A 305 -0.95 -1.57 20.81
C ASN A 305 -0.18 -2.36 19.74
N THR A 306 -0.16 -1.82 18.52
CA THR A 306 0.52 -2.44 17.39
C THR A 306 1.61 -1.53 16.81
N LEU A 307 2.65 -2.16 16.28
CA LEU A 307 3.73 -1.51 15.58
C LEU A 307 4.00 -2.26 14.28
N THR A 308 4.08 -1.53 13.18
CA THR A 308 4.49 -2.06 11.87
C THR A 308 5.81 -1.43 11.48
N VAL A 309 6.73 -2.20 10.91
CA VAL A 309 7.97 -1.66 10.34
C VAL A 309 8.36 -2.41 9.07
N LEU A 310 8.84 -1.65 8.08
CA LEU A 310 9.29 -2.14 6.79
C LEU A 310 10.80 -1.94 6.67
N PHE A 311 11.52 -3.02 6.33
CA PHE A 311 12.94 -2.94 5.96
C PHE A 311 13.09 -3.20 4.47
N TYR A 312 13.77 -2.29 3.82
CA TYR A 312 14.03 -2.28 2.38
C TYR A 312 15.40 -1.68 2.10
N GLU A 313 15.91 -1.87 0.90
CA GLU A 313 17.17 -1.26 0.49
C GLU A 313 16.92 0.13 -0.09
N VAL A 314 17.79 1.08 0.25
CA VAL A 314 17.85 2.41 -0.36
C VAL A 314 19.26 2.62 -0.92
N VAL A 315 19.36 2.86 -2.21
CA VAL A 315 20.60 3.20 -2.91
C VAL A 315 20.69 4.73 -3.02
N PRO A 316 21.48 5.44 -2.19
CA PRO A 316 21.44 6.91 -2.13
C PRO A 316 21.76 7.61 -3.45
N GLN A 317 22.58 7.00 -4.30
CA GLN A 317 22.94 7.49 -5.64
C GLN A 317 22.19 6.79 -6.75
N GLY A 318 21.17 5.98 -6.41
CA GLY A 318 20.32 5.27 -7.37
C GLY A 318 19.41 6.22 -8.17
N ARG A 319 18.95 5.73 -9.32
CA ARG A 319 17.91 6.40 -10.11
C ARG A 319 16.55 5.98 -9.59
N TYR A 320 15.79 6.89 -9.03
CA TYR A 320 14.42 6.61 -8.60
C TYR A 320 13.44 7.31 -9.52
N VAL A 321 12.50 6.56 -10.07
CA VAL A 321 11.51 7.13 -11.01
C VAL A 321 10.64 8.15 -10.30
N ASN A 322 10.39 9.28 -10.95
CA ASN A 322 9.53 10.32 -10.45
C ASN A 322 8.07 10.00 -10.80
N ALA A 323 7.18 10.00 -9.80
CA ALA A 323 5.78 9.62 -9.95
C ALA A 323 4.82 10.80 -10.19
N LYS A 324 5.31 12.05 -10.23
CA LYS A 324 4.44 13.23 -10.44
C LYS A 324 3.76 13.19 -11.82
N TRP A 325 2.49 13.58 -11.85
CA TRP A 325 1.65 13.57 -13.05
C TRP A 325 1.87 14.80 -13.93
N GLU A 326 3.08 14.92 -14.47
CA GLU A 326 3.51 16.00 -15.36
C GLU A 326 4.71 15.55 -16.19
N LEU A 327 5.00 16.25 -17.30
CA LEU A 327 6.26 16.06 -18.00
C LEU A 327 7.41 16.58 -17.11
N GLN A 328 8.41 15.75 -16.90
CA GLN A 328 9.42 15.98 -15.88
C GLN A 328 10.77 16.31 -16.50
N GLN A 329 11.48 17.30 -15.96
CA GLN A 329 12.86 17.57 -16.31
C GLN A 329 13.83 16.52 -15.77
N GLU A 330 13.51 15.94 -14.60
CA GLU A 330 14.33 14.98 -13.90
C GLU A 330 13.53 13.69 -13.57
N PRO A 331 13.26 12.85 -14.61
CA PRO A 331 12.37 11.70 -14.46
C PRO A 331 12.92 10.58 -13.55
N PHE A 332 14.21 10.64 -13.20
CA PHE A 332 14.90 9.66 -12.33
C PHE A 332 15.36 10.25 -10.99
N LYS A 333 14.79 11.38 -10.57
CA LYS A 333 14.99 11.98 -9.24
C LYS A 333 13.69 11.95 -8.43
N GLY A 334 13.08 10.78 -8.35
CA GLY A 334 11.89 10.53 -7.55
C GLY A 334 12.20 10.07 -6.12
N ASP A 335 11.18 9.59 -5.44
CA ASP A 335 11.25 9.16 -4.05
C ASP A 335 11.51 7.66 -3.93
N ALA A 336 12.31 7.29 -2.92
CA ALA A 336 12.60 5.90 -2.57
C ALA A 336 11.56 5.32 -1.60
N VAL A 337 10.94 6.19 -0.81
CA VAL A 337 9.96 5.84 0.22
C VAL A 337 8.79 6.81 0.12
N ASN A 338 7.58 6.27 0.14
CA ASN A 338 6.37 7.08 0.26
C ASN A 338 5.53 6.61 1.44
N CYS A 339 4.74 7.52 1.99
CA CYS A 339 3.72 7.23 2.97
C CYS A 339 2.44 7.93 2.56
N TYR A 340 1.33 7.22 2.59
CA TYR A 340 0.04 7.74 2.17
C TYR A 340 -1.01 7.52 3.26
N ASN A 341 -1.83 8.52 3.49
CA ASN A 341 -3.05 8.38 4.27
C ASN A 341 -4.23 8.69 3.37
N ASP A 342 -5.17 7.75 3.26
CA ASP A 342 -6.38 7.98 2.48
C ASP A 342 -7.38 8.84 3.25
N GLY A 343 -8.27 9.48 2.52
CA GLY A 343 -9.28 10.32 3.07
C GLY A 343 -10.27 10.79 2.00
N PRO A 344 -11.42 11.34 2.40
CA PRO A 344 -12.44 11.76 1.46
C PRO A 344 -11.92 12.86 0.53
N LEU A 345 -12.28 12.77 -0.74
CA LEU A 345 -12.14 13.82 -1.74
C LEU A 345 -13.18 14.93 -1.52
N ALA A 346 -13.08 16.01 -2.29
CA ALA A 346 -14.01 17.15 -2.19
C ALA A 346 -15.49 16.77 -2.45
N ASP A 347 -15.72 15.73 -3.24
CA ASP A 347 -17.05 15.17 -3.52
C ASP A 347 -17.52 14.12 -2.50
N GLY A 348 -16.70 13.85 -1.46
CA GLY A 348 -16.97 12.87 -0.41
C GLY A 348 -16.62 11.43 -0.78
N THR A 349 -16.15 11.15 -1.99
CA THR A 349 -15.69 9.81 -2.38
C THR A 349 -14.35 9.47 -1.73
N GLN A 350 -14.12 8.20 -1.44
CA GLN A 350 -12.90 7.69 -0.83
C GLN A 350 -12.64 6.26 -1.31
N MET A 351 -11.36 5.90 -1.54
CA MET A 351 -11.00 4.52 -1.88
C MET A 351 -11.23 3.55 -0.72
N GLY A 352 -10.94 4.01 0.51
CA GLY A 352 -11.19 3.26 1.73
C GLY A 352 -10.43 3.82 2.94
N PRO A 353 -10.81 3.44 4.17
CA PRO A 353 -10.12 3.87 5.36
C PRO A 353 -8.82 3.07 5.54
N PHE A 354 -7.75 3.46 4.86
CA PHE A 354 -6.43 2.83 4.96
C PHE A 354 -5.31 3.87 4.94
N TYR A 355 -4.13 3.45 5.36
CA TYR A 355 -2.88 4.17 5.12
C TYR A 355 -1.88 3.24 4.45
N GLU A 356 -0.85 3.81 3.82
CA GLU A 356 0.19 3.07 3.14
C GLU A 356 1.58 3.46 3.63
N VAL A 357 2.46 2.46 3.65
CA VAL A 357 3.91 2.64 3.66
C VAL A 357 4.45 1.94 2.43
N GLU A 358 5.22 2.67 1.64
CA GLU A 358 5.63 2.26 0.30
C GLU A 358 7.15 2.33 0.17
N SER A 359 7.73 1.39 -0.58
CA SER A 359 9.14 1.43 -0.94
C SER A 359 9.34 1.18 -2.43
N SER A 360 10.37 1.79 -3.00
CA SER A 360 10.73 1.62 -4.41
C SER A 360 12.18 1.18 -4.56
N SER A 361 12.44 0.32 -5.55
CA SER A 361 13.80 0.05 -6.01
C SER A 361 14.35 1.21 -6.83
N ASP A 362 15.68 1.30 -6.94
CA ASP A 362 16.30 2.05 -8.02
C ASP A 362 15.90 1.45 -9.38
N ALA A 363 15.79 2.30 -10.40
CA ALA A 363 15.52 1.89 -11.77
C ALA A 363 16.84 1.60 -12.49
N ARG A 364 16.90 0.47 -13.19
CA ARG A 364 18.13 -0.01 -13.84
C ARG A 364 17.94 -0.21 -15.33
N ALA A 365 18.97 0.14 -16.10
CA ALA A 365 19.09 -0.30 -17.48
C ALA A 365 19.39 -1.80 -17.45
N LEU A 366 18.57 -2.59 -18.15
CA LEU A 366 18.72 -4.04 -18.23
C LEU A 366 18.85 -4.46 -19.70
N THR A 367 19.90 -5.20 -20.02
CA THR A 367 20.03 -5.85 -21.32
C THR A 367 19.06 -7.03 -21.44
N PRO A 368 18.78 -7.55 -22.66
CA PRO A 368 17.94 -8.73 -22.82
C PRO A 368 18.41 -9.91 -21.98
N GLY A 369 17.51 -10.46 -21.17
CA GLY A 369 17.79 -11.57 -20.23
C GLY A 369 18.36 -11.12 -18.89
N GLU A 370 18.78 -9.87 -18.72
CA GLU A 370 19.26 -9.35 -17.44
C GLU A 370 18.09 -9.08 -16.48
N ALA A 371 18.34 -9.16 -15.17
CA ALA A 371 17.34 -9.00 -14.14
C ALA A 371 17.79 -8.06 -13.03
N MET A 372 16.82 -7.40 -12.39
CA MET A 372 17.00 -6.71 -11.12
C MET A 372 16.13 -7.37 -10.04
N THR A 373 16.61 -7.35 -8.81
CA THR A 373 15.88 -7.90 -7.65
C THR A 373 15.76 -6.84 -6.57
N TYR A 374 14.56 -6.76 -5.97
CA TYR A 374 14.27 -5.89 -4.84
C TYR A 374 13.62 -6.68 -3.72
N LYS A 375 14.07 -6.46 -2.49
CA LYS A 375 13.58 -7.13 -1.30
C LYS A 375 12.96 -6.16 -0.32
N GLN A 376 11.87 -6.61 0.31
CA GLN A 376 11.27 -5.94 1.45
C GLN A 376 10.96 -6.95 2.54
N VAL A 377 11.15 -6.56 3.79
CA VAL A 377 10.67 -7.29 4.96
C VAL A 377 9.62 -6.42 5.64
N THR A 378 8.42 -6.95 5.78
CA THR A 378 7.31 -6.32 6.54
C THR A 378 7.13 -7.08 7.84
N MET A 379 7.08 -6.35 8.95
CA MET A 379 6.95 -6.92 10.31
C MET A 379 5.84 -6.22 11.06
N HIS A 380 5.04 -6.99 11.77
CA HIS A 380 4.03 -6.48 12.70
C HIS A 380 4.28 -7.04 14.11
N PHE A 381 4.06 -6.18 15.07
CA PHE A 381 4.27 -6.47 16.48
C PHE A 381 3.04 -6.07 17.30
N GLU A 382 2.67 -6.92 18.26
CA GLU A 382 1.64 -6.65 19.26
C GLU A 382 2.18 -6.94 20.65
N GLY A 383 1.89 -6.08 21.63
CA GLY A 383 2.36 -6.27 22.99
C GLY A 383 1.81 -5.25 23.98
N SER A 384 2.37 -5.22 25.18
CA SER A 384 2.03 -4.18 26.14
C SER A 384 2.57 -2.82 25.66
N ARG A 385 2.05 -1.74 26.23
CA ARG A 385 2.53 -0.38 25.92
C ARG A 385 4.02 -0.21 26.25
N GLU A 386 4.50 -0.86 27.30
CA GLU A 386 5.91 -0.85 27.69
C GLU A 386 6.78 -1.58 26.66
N ALA A 387 6.32 -2.71 26.12
CA ALA A 387 7.01 -3.44 25.08
C ALA A 387 7.04 -2.64 23.76
N LEU A 388 5.94 -1.98 23.39
CA LEU A 388 5.92 -1.06 22.25
C LEU A 388 6.87 0.12 22.45
N GLN A 389 6.92 0.71 23.65
CA GLN A 389 7.87 1.78 23.98
C GLN A 389 9.31 1.33 23.78
N ALA A 390 9.66 0.12 24.24
CA ALA A 390 10.98 -0.44 24.06
C ALA A 390 11.31 -0.62 22.56
N MET A 391 10.36 -1.11 21.75
CA MET A 391 10.52 -1.26 20.31
C MET A 391 10.70 0.10 19.60
N ALA A 392 9.84 1.08 19.87
CA ALA A 392 9.92 2.42 19.29
C ALA A 392 11.24 3.12 19.64
N GLN A 393 11.72 2.92 20.87
CA GLN A 393 13.00 3.45 21.31
C GLN A 393 14.18 2.82 20.56
N GLN A 394 14.16 1.50 20.34
CA GLN A 394 15.22 0.81 19.59
C GLN A 394 15.21 1.15 18.09
N LEU A 395 14.04 1.21 17.49
CA LEU A 395 13.89 1.45 16.05
C LEU A 395 14.14 2.91 15.66
N TRP A 396 13.59 3.84 16.44
CA TRP A 396 13.48 5.24 16.04
C TRP A 396 13.97 6.25 17.10
N GLN A 397 14.39 5.78 18.27
CA GLN A 397 14.68 6.63 19.43
C GLN A 397 13.49 7.54 19.79
N LEU A 398 12.27 7.03 19.61
CA LEU A 398 11.03 7.77 19.72
C LEU A 398 10.23 7.35 20.96
N PRO A 399 10.01 8.26 21.93
CA PRO A 399 9.08 8.04 23.02
C PRO A 399 7.63 7.96 22.52
N LEU A 400 6.85 7.00 23.02
CA LEU A 400 5.41 6.90 22.66
C LEU A 400 4.60 8.12 23.13
N GLU A 401 5.05 8.82 24.14
CA GLU A 401 4.42 10.07 24.61
C GLU A 401 4.46 11.15 23.53
N GLU A 402 5.52 11.21 22.71
CA GLU A 402 5.62 12.14 21.60
C GLU A 402 4.65 11.79 20.47
N VAL A 403 4.49 10.49 20.18
CA VAL A 403 3.46 10.02 19.23
C VAL A 403 2.07 10.38 19.76
N GLN A 404 1.81 10.15 21.05
CA GLN A 404 0.53 10.51 21.68
C GLN A 404 0.29 12.01 21.62
N HIS A 405 1.30 12.82 21.92
CA HIS A 405 1.20 14.29 21.84
C HIS A 405 0.87 14.74 20.41
N PHE A 406 1.59 14.25 19.41
CA PHE A 406 1.31 14.54 18.00
C PHE A 406 -0.14 14.16 17.61
N LEU A 407 -0.60 12.99 18.02
CA LEU A 407 -1.95 12.52 17.68
C LEU A 407 -3.08 13.26 18.41
N THR A 408 -2.80 13.88 19.56
CA THR A 408 -3.79 14.66 20.33
C THR A 408 -3.73 16.16 20.06
N SER A 409 -2.67 16.65 19.44
CA SER A 409 -2.54 18.06 19.02
C SER A 409 -3.57 18.38 17.92
N LYS A 410 -4.18 19.58 18.02
CA LYS A 410 -5.18 20.09 17.05
C LYS A 410 -4.51 20.90 15.95
#